data_41adeeb14e0a47d6d7deb9ec9f04f8fd
#
_entry.id   41adeeb14e0a47d6d7deb9ec9f04f8fd
#
_cell.length_a   1.000
_cell.length_b   1.000
_cell.length_c   1.000
_cell.angle_alpha   90.00
_cell.angle_beta   90.00
_cell.angle_gamma   90.00
#
_symmetry.space_group_name_H-M   'P 1'
#
loop_
_entity.id
_entity.type
_entity.pdbx_description
1 polymer ?
#
loop_
_entity_poly.entity_id
_entity_poly.type
_entity_poly.pdbx_seq_one_letter_code
_entity_poly.pdbx_strand_id
1 'polypeptide(L)'
;MLPSPTEIEYFLEISKTLNLSRASERLGITQPTLSMSVKRLEQNIGTKLLIRSKSGVQLTKFGQRFVVSAQKILEEWEKLRAIALSEKDEVQGQYTIGSHPSVALYSLSHFLPKLLKDYPKLHIELAHDISRHITEKVISYKIDFGIVINPIAHPDLVIIKLAHDCVTFWTSKNNKNPRTLICDQNLLQTQDLSKQIRNYDWNFDRIVHCTDLQVITNLVENGCGVGILPTRVANNAKFLKLYNKNAPVYEDVVTLIYRYDAQTSMAAKTIIEAIKEIFVE
;
A
#
# COMPACT_ATOMS: atom_id res chain seq x y z
N MET A 1 19.17 -29.38 7.58
CA MET A 1 20.04 -28.27 7.09
C MET A 1 19.10 -27.21 6.51
N LEU A 2 19.42 -25.92 6.67
CA LEU A 2 18.57 -24.86 6.10
C LEU A 2 18.74 -24.80 4.58
N PRO A 3 17.67 -24.54 3.81
CA PRO A 3 17.75 -24.31 2.38
C PRO A 3 18.61 -23.08 2.06
N SER A 4 19.36 -23.11 0.95
CA SER A 4 20.09 -21.93 0.50
C SER A 4 19.15 -20.98 -0.28
N PRO A 5 19.42 -19.67 -0.30
CA PRO A 5 18.67 -18.71 -1.14
C PRO A 5 18.61 -19.15 -2.60
N THR A 6 19.72 -19.62 -3.16
CA THR A 6 19.81 -20.13 -4.55
C THR A 6 18.88 -21.33 -4.80
N GLU A 7 18.76 -22.27 -3.84
CA GLU A 7 17.83 -23.39 -3.97
C GLU A 7 16.37 -22.91 -4.01
N ILE A 8 16.06 -21.87 -3.24
CA ILE A 8 14.74 -21.24 -3.20
C ILE A 8 14.46 -20.52 -4.53
N GLU A 9 15.41 -19.72 -5.04
CA GLU A 9 15.29 -19.05 -6.34
C GLU A 9 15.02 -20.03 -7.48
N TYR A 10 15.79 -21.12 -7.52
CA TYR A 10 15.64 -22.14 -8.53
C TYR A 10 14.26 -22.80 -8.48
N PHE A 11 13.75 -23.10 -7.29
CA PHE A 11 12.40 -23.60 -7.13
C PHE A 11 11.34 -22.59 -7.59
N LEU A 12 11.48 -21.33 -7.25
CA LEU A 12 10.56 -20.28 -7.67
C LEU A 12 10.54 -20.09 -9.18
N GLU A 13 11.68 -20.17 -9.85
CA GLU A 13 11.71 -20.11 -11.33
C GLU A 13 11.02 -21.33 -11.97
N ILE A 14 11.18 -22.52 -11.38
CA ILE A 14 10.42 -23.71 -11.83
C ILE A 14 8.91 -23.50 -11.60
N SER A 15 8.52 -22.90 -10.48
CA SER A 15 7.10 -22.65 -10.17
C SER A 15 6.43 -21.73 -11.17
N LYS A 16 7.18 -20.79 -11.78
CA LYS A 16 6.70 -19.88 -12.83
C LYS A 16 6.59 -20.55 -14.19
N THR A 17 7.56 -21.38 -14.52
CA THR A 17 7.66 -21.97 -15.87
C THR A 17 6.96 -23.31 -16.00
N LEU A 18 6.79 -24.04 -14.90
CA LEU A 18 6.32 -25.43 -14.80
C LEU A 18 7.06 -26.40 -15.75
N ASN A 19 8.30 -26.05 -16.11
CA ASN A 19 9.16 -26.76 -17.04
C ASN A 19 10.63 -26.62 -16.66
N LEU A 20 11.30 -27.74 -16.35
CA LEU A 20 12.69 -27.74 -15.87
C LEU A 20 13.69 -27.24 -16.93
N SER A 21 13.50 -27.61 -18.20
CA SER A 21 14.39 -27.15 -19.27
C SER A 21 14.31 -25.64 -19.46
N ARG A 22 13.07 -25.11 -19.53
CA ARG A 22 12.84 -23.67 -19.69
C ARG A 22 13.32 -22.87 -18.46
N ALA A 23 13.15 -23.42 -17.25
CA ALA A 23 13.66 -22.81 -16.03
C ALA A 23 15.20 -22.78 -16.03
N SER A 24 15.85 -23.88 -16.42
CA SER A 24 17.31 -23.96 -16.48
C SER A 24 17.92 -22.99 -17.51
N GLU A 25 17.28 -22.84 -18.69
CA GLU A 25 17.66 -21.84 -19.69
C GLU A 25 17.61 -20.41 -19.15
N ARG A 26 16.52 -20.06 -18.47
CA ARG A 26 16.36 -18.70 -17.88
C ARG A 26 17.36 -18.42 -16.76
N LEU A 27 17.73 -19.45 -16.00
CA LEU A 27 18.70 -19.36 -14.92
C LEU A 27 20.16 -19.44 -15.40
N GLY A 28 20.39 -19.73 -16.69
CA GLY A 28 21.74 -19.89 -17.24
C GLY A 28 22.49 -21.11 -16.70
N ILE A 29 21.78 -22.18 -16.27
CA ILE A 29 22.36 -23.40 -15.72
C ILE A 29 21.89 -24.64 -16.47
N THR A 30 22.54 -25.80 -16.20
CA THR A 30 22.08 -27.05 -16.80
C THR A 30 20.85 -27.61 -16.08
N GLN A 31 19.98 -28.31 -16.80
CA GLN A 31 18.80 -28.97 -16.23
C GLN A 31 19.15 -29.98 -15.13
N PRO A 32 20.21 -30.81 -15.25
CA PRO A 32 20.64 -31.70 -14.14
C PRO A 32 20.98 -30.93 -12.87
N THR A 33 21.71 -29.80 -12.99
CA THR A 33 22.07 -28.95 -11.84
C THR A 33 20.80 -28.40 -11.16
N LEU A 34 19.84 -27.89 -11.93
CA LEU A 34 18.56 -27.40 -11.43
C LEU A 34 17.78 -28.52 -10.72
N SER A 35 17.70 -29.69 -11.33
CA SER A 35 17.02 -30.89 -10.79
C SER A 35 17.61 -31.36 -9.48
N MET A 36 18.95 -31.35 -9.36
CA MET A 36 19.65 -31.73 -8.12
C MET A 36 19.44 -30.71 -7.01
N SER A 37 19.45 -29.43 -7.35
CA SER A 37 19.22 -28.35 -6.39
C SER A 37 17.83 -28.47 -5.76
N VAL A 38 16.78 -28.65 -6.56
CA VAL A 38 15.42 -28.83 -6.03
C VAL A 38 15.28 -30.12 -5.23
N LYS A 39 15.93 -31.22 -5.64
CA LYS A 39 15.95 -32.46 -4.85
C LYS A 39 16.54 -32.22 -3.46
N ARG A 40 17.61 -31.45 -3.37
CA ARG A 40 18.28 -31.08 -2.12
C ARG A 40 17.37 -30.19 -1.26
N LEU A 41 16.68 -29.19 -1.88
CA LEU A 41 15.67 -28.38 -1.22
C LEU A 41 14.55 -29.25 -0.61
N GLU A 42 13.98 -30.19 -1.39
CA GLU A 42 12.97 -31.12 -0.92
C GLU A 42 13.45 -31.99 0.25
N GLN A 43 14.71 -32.45 0.20
CA GLN A 43 15.33 -33.21 1.28
C GLN A 43 15.48 -32.36 2.56
N ASN A 44 15.93 -31.12 2.45
CA ASN A 44 16.10 -30.22 3.57
C ASN A 44 14.75 -29.87 4.24
N ILE A 45 13.68 -29.74 3.45
CA ILE A 45 12.32 -29.46 3.94
C ILE A 45 11.60 -30.72 4.42
N GLY A 46 12.04 -31.90 3.99
CA GLY A 46 11.44 -33.19 4.36
C GLY A 46 10.18 -33.55 3.59
N THR A 47 9.84 -32.82 2.51
CA THR A 47 8.65 -33.12 1.70
C THR A 47 8.82 -32.72 0.24
N LYS A 48 7.99 -33.32 -0.64
CA LYS A 48 7.99 -33.01 -2.07
C LYS A 48 7.28 -31.71 -2.38
N LEU A 49 7.94 -30.88 -3.17
CA LEU A 49 7.41 -29.62 -3.69
C LEU A 49 6.88 -29.78 -5.12
N LEU A 50 7.46 -30.72 -5.88
CA LEU A 50 7.17 -30.95 -7.30
C LEU A 50 6.68 -32.36 -7.55
N ILE A 51 5.72 -32.48 -8.47
CA ILE A 51 5.30 -33.72 -9.12
C ILE A 51 5.84 -33.69 -10.55
N ARG A 52 6.64 -34.68 -10.91
CA ARG A 52 7.23 -34.81 -12.26
C ARG A 52 6.42 -35.81 -13.07
N SER A 53 6.05 -35.46 -14.28
CA SER A 53 5.34 -36.31 -15.22
C SER A 53 5.94 -36.19 -16.63
N LYS A 54 5.52 -37.05 -17.56
CA LYS A 54 5.91 -36.96 -18.97
C LYS A 54 5.44 -35.65 -19.63
N SER A 55 4.40 -35.01 -19.08
CA SER A 55 3.83 -33.73 -19.58
C SER A 55 4.46 -32.49 -18.95
N GLY A 56 5.44 -32.64 -18.03
CA GLY A 56 6.10 -31.52 -17.38
C GLY A 56 6.13 -31.63 -15.86
N VAL A 57 6.17 -30.49 -15.20
CA VAL A 57 6.26 -30.37 -13.74
C VAL A 57 5.02 -29.67 -13.20
N GLN A 58 4.49 -30.17 -12.09
CA GLN A 58 3.39 -29.56 -11.34
C GLN A 58 3.81 -29.33 -9.89
N LEU A 59 3.23 -28.35 -9.25
CA LEU A 59 3.42 -28.11 -7.81
C LEU A 59 2.54 -29.05 -6.99
N THR A 60 3.09 -29.61 -5.91
CA THR A 60 2.26 -30.24 -4.88
C THR A 60 1.42 -29.20 -4.13
N LYS A 61 0.41 -29.61 -3.36
CA LYS A 61 -0.32 -28.68 -2.46
C LYS A 61 0.62 -27.96 -1.49
N PHE A 62 1.63 -28.65 -0.99
CA PHE A 62 2.65 -28.04 -0.15
C PHE A 62 3.55 -27.11 -0.98
N GLY A 63 3.94 -27.50 -2.20
CA GLY A 63 4.73 -26.65 -3.11
C GLY A 63 4.05 -25.31 -3.40
N GLN A 64 2.73 -25.30 -3.61
CA GLN A 64 1.95 -24.05 -3.80
C GLN A 64 2.02 -23.12 -2.59
N ARG A 65 1.90 -23.68 -1.37
CA ARG A 65 2.06 -22.90 -0.13
C ARG A 65 3.50 -22.43 0.06
N PHE A 66 4.43 -23.30 -0.30
CA PHE A 66 5.86 -22.99 -0.17
C PHE A 66 6.29 -21.83 -1.08
N VAL A 67 5.71 -21.66 -2.28
CA VAL A 67 5.97 -20.52 -3.15
C VAL A 67 5.77 -19.20 -2.40
N VAL A 68 4.65 -19.04 -1.70
CA VAL A 68 4.34 -17.80 -0.95
C VAL A 68 5.37 -17.53 0.15
N SER A 69 5.77 -18.56 0.89
CA SER A 69 6.76 -18.43 1.96
C SER A 69 8.17 -18.20 1.41
N ALA A 70 8.51 -18.87 0.33
CA ALA A 70 9.79 -18.75 -0.36
C ALA A 70 10.03 -17.34 -0.92
N GLN A 71 8.99 -16.73 -1.50
CA GLN A 71 9.07 -15.34 -1.97
C GLN A 71 9.41 -14.38 -0.83
N LYS A 72 8.74 -14.53 0.32
CA LYS A 72 9.02 -13.70 1.50
C LYS A 72 10.45 -13.86 2.01
N ILE A 73 10.98 -15.09 2.02
CA ILE A 73 12.36 -15.34 2.46
C ILE A 73 13.35 -14.63 1.52
N LEU A 74 13.15 -14.69 0.21
CA LEU A 74 14.01 -13.98 -0.73
C LEU A 74 13.91 -12.47 -0.60
N GLU A 75 12.70 -11.92 -0.40
CA GLU A 75 12.50 -10.51 -0.11
C GLU A 75 13.29 -10.07 1.13
N GLU A 76 13.24 -10.84 2.22
CA GLU A 76 14.02 -10.57 3.43
C GLU A 76 15.53 -10.72 3.17
N TRP A 77 15.95 -11.68 2.36
CA TRP A 77 17.34 -11.81 1.97
C TRP A 77 17.86 -10.61 1.17
N GLU A 78 17.07 -10.10 0.23
CA GLU A 78 17.43 -8.89 -0.52
C GLU A 78 17.48 -7.65 0.40
N LYS A 79 16.61 -7.54 1.40
CA LYS A 79 16.69 -6.49 2.42
C LYS A 79 18.00 -6.59 3.22
N LEU A 80 18.40 -7.80 3.63
CA LEU A 80 19.70 -8.01 4.30
C LEU A 80 20.87 -7.60 3.40
N ARG A 81 20.82 -7.92 2.10
CA ARG A 81 21.83 -7.45 1.14
C ARG A 81 21.84 -5.94 0.99
N ALA A 82 20.67 -5.32 0.94
CA ALA A 82 20.54 -3.87 0.87
C ALA A 82 21.11 -3.19 2.13
N ILE A 83 20.88 -3.75 3.33
CA ILE A 83 21.49 -3.28 4.57
C ILE A 83 23.02 -3.38 4.49
N ALA A 84 23.57 -4.51 4.03
CA ALA A 84 24.99 -4.72 3.86
C ALA A 84 25.61 -3.79 2.78
N LEU A 85 24.83 -3.41 1.76
CA LEU A 85 25.25 -2.48 0.71
C LEU A 85 25.04 -1.01 1.11
N SER A 86 24.18 -0.71 2.08
CA SER A 86 23.92 0.65 2.57
C SER A 86 25.07 1.24 3.40
N GLU A 87 26.08 0.46 3.74
CA GLU A 87 27.38 0.99 4.18
C GLU A 87 28.13 1.75 3.06
N LYS A 88 27.65 1.71 1.82
CA LYS A 88 28.09 2.56 0.72
C LYS A 88 27.04 3.66 0.55
N ASP A 89 27.46 4.91 0.64
CA ASP A 89 26.73 6.19 0.56
C ASP A 89 25.75 6.37 -0.64
N GLU A 90 25.14 5.32 -1.16
CA GLU A 90 24.26 5.37 -2.34
C GLU A 90 22.79 5.10 -1.99
N VAL A 91 21.90 6.03 -2.36
CA VAL A 91 20.45 5.86 -2.23
C VAL A 91 19.95 4.99 -3.37
N GLN A 92 19.68 3.70 -3.09
CA GLN A 92 19.24 2.69 -4.07
C GLN A 92 18.40 1.60 -3.41
N GLY A 93 17.70 0.81 -4.22
CA GLY A 93 16.86 -0.31 -3.77
C GLY A 93 15.43 -0.21 -4.23
N GLN A 94 14.62 -1.21 -3.88
CA GLN A 94 13.20 -1.28 -4.19
C GLN A 94 12.38 -1.09 -2.92
N TYR A 95 11.43 -0.16 -2.97
CA TYR A 95 10.56 0.18 -1.84
C TYR A 95 9.11 0.31 -2.28
N THR A 96 8.20 -0.13 -1.44
CA THR A 96 6.76 -0.03 -1.66
C THR A 96 6.16 1.03 -0.75
N ILE A 97 5.49 2.03 -1.34
CA ILE A 97 4.76 3.08 -0.61
C ILE A 97 3.26 2.80 -0.74
N GLY A 98 2.60 2.59 0.40
CA GLY A 98 1.17 2.35 0.48
C GLY A 98 0.39 3.58 0.92
N SER A 99 -0.79 3.81 0.31
CA SER A 99 -1.69 4.89 0.72
C SER A 99 -3.12 4.64 0.27
N HIS A 100 -4.08 5.35 0.88
CA HIS A 100 -5.41 5.42 0.30
C HIS A 100 -5.35 6.19 -1.04
N PRO A 101 -6.13 5.81 -2.08
CA PRO A 101 -6.09 6.49 -3.37
C PRO A 101 -6.23 8.01 -3.28
N SER A 102 -7.15 8.51 -2.48
CA SER A 102 -7.35 9.96 -2.29
C SER A 102 -6.18 10.65 -1.58
N VAL A 103 -5.46 9.95 -0.68
CA VAL A 103 -4.22 10.46 -0.06
C VAL A 103 -3.11 10.54 -1.10
N ALA A 104 -3.00 9.52 -1.97
CA ALA A 104 -2.04 9.50 -3.07
C ALA A 104 -2.15 10.72 -3.98
N LEU A 105 -3.38 11.13 -4.31
CA LEU A 105 -3.64 12.25 -5.22
C LEU A 105 -3.08 13.59 -4.74
N TYR A 106 -3.12 13.87 -3.44
CA TYR A 106 -2.62 15.13 -2.91
C TYR A 106 -1.22 15.03 -2.29
N SER A 107 -0.62 13.83 -2.22
CA SER A 107 0.70 13.66 -1.60
C SER A 107 1.79 13.25 -2.59
N LEU A 108 1.59 12.18 -3.38
CA LEU A 108 2.66 11.57 -4.17
C LEU A 108 3.25 12.51 -5.21
N SER A 109 2.43 13.31 -5.87
CA SER A 109 2.87 14.25 -6.92
C SER A 109 3.82 15.34 -6.41
N HIS A 110 3.86 15.59 -5.11
CA HIS A 110 4.66 16.66 -4.53
C HIS A 110 6.10 16.23 -4.21
N PHE A 111 6.37 14.96 -3.97
CA PHE A 111 7.73 14.50 -3.65
C PHE A 111 8.29 13.46 -4.64
N LEU A 112 7.44 12.58 -5.17
CA LEU A 112 7.89 11.45 -5.97
C LEU A 112 8.67 11.87 -7.24
N PRO A 113 8.24 12.90 -8.02
CA PRO A 113 8.99 13.33 -9.19
C PRO A 113 10.41 13.79 -8.87
N LYS A 114 10.59 14.55 -7.79
CA LYS A 114 11.90 15.01 -7.33
C LYS A 114 12.74 13.82 -6.84
N LEU A 115 12.16 12.97 -6.00
CA LEU A 115 12.83 11.79 -5.46
C LEU A 115 13.39 10.89 -6.56
N LEU A 116 12.56 10.56 -7.59
CA LEU A 116 12.97 9.69 -8.69
C LEU A 116 14.02 10.35 -9.61
N LYS A 117 13.97 11.67 -9.76
CA LYS A 117 14.96 12.42 -10.53
C LYS A 117 16.33 12.44 -9.84
N ASP A 118 16.32 12.69 -8.52
CA ASP A 118 17.55 12.85 -7.74
C ASP A 118 18.21 11.48 -7.45
N TYR A 119 17.42 10.40 -7.42
CA TYR A 119 17.88 9.04 -7.10
C TYR A 119 17.44 8.01 -8.13
N PRO A 120 18.05 7.96 -9.33
CA PRO A 120 17.62 7.11 -10.46
C PRO A 120 17.77 5.60 -10.21
N LYS A 121 18.52 5.18 -9.18
CA LYS A 121 18.66 3.77 -8.77
C LYS A 121 17.60 3.34 -7.75
N LEU A 122 16.71 4.24 -7.37
CA LEU A 122 15.61 3.97 -6.46
C LEU A 122 14.38 3.51 -7.26
N HIS A 123 13.86 2.34 -6.93
CA HIS A 123 12.65 1.79 -7.52
C HIS A 123 11.51 1.88 -6.53
N ILE A 124 10.44 2.57 -6.90
CA ILE A 124 9.27 2.76 -6.04
C ILE A 124 8.06 2.02 -6.63
N GLU A 125 7.47 1.15 -5.83
CA GLU A 125 6.16 0.56 -6.09
C GLU A 125 5.10 1.29 -5.28
N LEU A 126 3.93 1.52 -5.89
CA LEU A 126 2.79 2.17 -5.23
C LEU A 126 1.68 1.13 -4.99
N ALA A 127 1.23 1.05 -3.74
CA ALA A 127 0.14 0.18 -3.34
C ALA A 127 -1.03 1.01 -2.79
N HIS A 128 -2.24 0.73 -3.25
CA HIS A 128 -3.43 1.45 -2.82
C HIS A 128 -4.40 0.54 -2.10
N ASP A 129 -4.85 0.96 -0.91
CA ASP A 129 -5.85 0.27 -0.09
C ASP A 129 -6.37 1.24 0.99
N ILE A 130 -7.34 0.82 1.79
CA ILE A 130 -7.77 1.57 2.98
C ILE A 130 -6.65 1.60 4.03
N SER A 131 -6.61 2.66 4.84
CA SER A 131 -5.53 2.92 5.83
C SER A 131 -5.27 1.74 6.76
N ARG A 132 -6.31 1.03 7.19
CA ARG A 132 -6.19 -0.15 8.03
C ARG A 132 -5.41 -1.28 7.33
N HIS A 133 -5.76 -1.61 6.09
CA HIS A 133 -5.08 -2.67 5.33
C HIS A 133 -3.64 -2.28 4.99
N ILE A 134 -3.38 -1.01 4.67
CA ILE A 134 -2.00 -0.52 4.50
C ILE A 134 -1.21 -0.72 5.80
N THR A 135 -1.77 -0.36 6.95
CA THR A 135 -1.12 -0.55 8.25
C THR A 135 -0.79 -2.03 8.51
N GLU A 136 -1.74 -2.93 8.26
CA GLU A 136 -1.54 -4.39 8.39
C GLU A 136 -0.44 -4.90 7.43
N LYS A 137 -0.38 -4.35 6.20
CA LYS A 137 0.64 -4.70 5.21
C LYS A 137 2.03 -4.17 5.60
N VAL A 138 2.13 -3.00 6.24
CA VAL A 138 3.40 -2.49 6.78
C VAL A 138 3.88 -3.37 7.94
N ILE A 139 3.00 -3.74 8.88
CA ILE A 139 3.34 -4.64 9.98
C ILE A 139 3.85 -6.00 9.45
N SER A 140 3.25 -6.52 8.38
CA SER A 140 3.59 -7.82 7.79
C SER A 140 4.68 -7.79 6.72
N TYR A 141 5.48 -6.72 6.63
CA TYR A 141 6.59 -6.54 5.67
C TYR A 141 6.18 -6.62 4.18
N LYS A 142 4.93 -6.33 3.85
CA LYS A 142 4.45 -6.28 2.45
C LYS A 142 4.54 -4.89 1.84
N ILE A 143 4.64 -3.86 2.68
CA ILE A 143 4.75 -2.46 2.33
C ILE A 143 5.81 -1.86 3.27
N ASP A 144 6.72 -1.05 2.74
CA ASP A 144 7.79 -0.43 3.52
C ASP A 144 7.32 0.84 4.23
N PHE A 145 6.57 1.69 3.53
CA PHE A 145 6.07 2.97 4.05
C PHE A 145 4.58 3.10 3.79
N GLY A 146 3.83 3.58 4.77
CA GLY A 146 2.41 3.87 4.63
C GLY A 146 2.09 5.36 4.89
N ILE A 147 1.39 6.02 3.97
CA ILE A 147 0.77 7.32 4.25
C ILE A 147 -0.70 7.07 4.53
N VAL A 148 -1.07 7.08 5.80
CA VAL A 148 -2.36 6.58 6.30
C VAL A 148 -3.05 7.58 7.22
N ILE A 149 -4.34 7.35 7.46
CA ILE A 149 -5.17 8.17 8.31
C ILE A 149 -5.45 7.43 9.62
N ASN A 150 -5.20 8.06 10.76
CA ASN A 150 -5.52 7.57 12.11
C ASN A 150 -5.13 6.10 12.34
N PRO A 151 -3.87 5.69 12.12
CA PRO A 151 -3.45 4.30 12.32
C PRO A 151 -3.54 3.92 13.80
N ILE A 152 -3.86 2.65 14.04
CA ILE A 152 -3.79 2.08 15.40
C ILE A 152 -2.31 1.94 15.78
N ALA A 153 -1.96 2.35 17.00
CA ALA A 153 -0.61 2.18 17.53
C ALA A 153 -0.22 0.70 17.60
N HIS A 154 1.00 0.40 17.15
CA HIS A 154 1.57 -0.93 17.20
C HIS A 154 3.04 -0.85 17.63
N PRO A 155 3.56 -1.78 18.47
CA PRO A 155 4.93 -1.72 18.98
C PRO A 155 6.01 -1.69 17.90
N ASP A 156 5.78 -2.35 16.78
CA ASP A 156 6.73 -2.46 15.68
C ASP A 156 6.67 -1.26 14.71
N LEU A 157 5.73 -0.34 14.90
CA LEU A 157 5.55 0.81 14.01
C LEU A 157 6.11 2.10 14.59
N VAL A 158 6.81 2.84 13.77
CA VAL A 158 7.03 4.27 13.94
C VAL A 158 5.87 4.99 13.27
N ILE A 159 5.24 5.92 14.00
CA ILE A 159 4.10 6.71 13.53
C ILE A 159 4.48 8.17 13.62
N ILE A 160 4.61 8.83 12.48
CA ILE A 160 4.95 10.25 12.38
C ILE A 160 3.71 11.02 11.91
N LYS A 161 3.26 11.97 12.70
CA LYS A 161 2.19 12.88 12.28
C LYS A 161 2.70 13.81 11.19
N LEU A 162 2.01 13.85 10.07
CA LEU A 162 2.36 14.69 8.92
C LEU A 162 1.49 15.95 8.87
N ALA A 163 0.17 15.79 8.97
CA ALA A 163 -0.75 16.90 8.92
C ALA A 163 -2.08 16.58 9.61
N HIS A 164 -2.81 17.62 9.99
CA HIS A 164 -4.21 17.53 10.36
C HIS A 164 -5.09 17.67 9.13
N ASP A 165 -6.21 16.98 9.11
CA ASP A 165 -7.29 17.13 8.14
C ASP A 165 -8.63 17.02 8.86
N CYS A 166 -9.69 17.47 8.22
CA CYS A 166 -11.04 17.46 8.76
C CYS A 166 -11.97 16.83 7.75
N VAL A 167 -12.78 15.90 8.17
CA VAL A 167 -13.87 15.34 7.37
C VAL A 167 -15.17 16.03 7.74
N THR A 168 -15.89 16.53 6.73
CA THR A 168 -17.16 17.22 6.95
C THR A 168 -18.04 17.16 5.68
N PHE A 169 -19.09 17.97 5.63
CA PHE A 169 -20.11 17.95 4.58
C PHE A 169 -19.83 19.02 3.50
N TRP A 170 -19.79 18.59 2.26
CA TRP A 170 -19.47 19.40 1.09
C TRP A 170 -20.57 19.33 0.05
N THR A 171 -20.82 20.42 -0.67
CA THR A 171 -21.79 20.49 -1.76
C THR A 171 -21.26 21.33 -2.91
N SER A 172 -21.86 21.20 -4.09
CA SER A 172 -21.55 22.08 -5.22
C SER A 172 -21.98 23.52 -4.95
N LYS A 173 -21.17 24.47 -5.39
CA LYS A 173 -21.50 25.91 -5.33
C LYS A 173 -22.84 26.23 -6.03
N ASN A 174 -23.22 25.44 -7.03
CA ASN A 174 -24.41 25.64 -7.84
C ASN A 174 -25.65 24.90 -7.31
N ASN A 175 -25.49 24.02 -6.31
CA ASN A 175 -26.61 23.24 -5.77
C ASN A 175 -27.31 24.02 -4.63
N LYS A 176 -28.58 24.44 -4.87
CA LYS A 176 -29.33 25.31 -3.93
C LYS A 176 -30.03 24.51 -2.81
N ASN A 177 -30.47 23.30 -3.07
CA ASN A 177 -31.20 22.49 -2.07
C ASN A 177 -30.93 20.98 -2.26
N PRO A 178 -29.76 20.51 -1.88
CA PRO A 178 -29.38 19.10 -2.05
C PRO A 178 -30.09 18.21 -1.02
N ARG A 179 -30.81 17.18 -1.51
CA ARG A 179 -31.55 16.21 -0.69
C ARG A 179 -30.92 14.81 -0.72
N THR A 180 -29.79 14.66 -1.35
CA THR A 180 -29.07 13.38 -1.45
C THR A 180 -27.78 13.46 -0.67
N LEU A 181 -27.53 12.52 0.23
CA LEU A 181 -26.24 12.34 0.89
C LEU A 181 -25.42 11.29 0.13
N ILE A 182 -24.16 11.57 -0.17
CA ILE A 182 -23.25 10.67 -0.88
C ILE A 182 -22.05 10.41 0.02
N CYS A 183 -21.79 9.15 0.39
CA CYS A 183 -20.74 8.83 1.34
C CYS A 183 -20.25 7.38 1.26
N ASP A 184 -19.07 7.13 1.79
CA ASP A 184 -18.58 5.79 2.09
C ASP A 184 -18.94 5.40 3.53
N GLN A 185 -19.91 4.50 3.68
CA GLN A 185 -20.36 4.03 5.00
C GLN A 185 -19.35 3.13 5.72
N ASN A 186 -18.31 2.63 5.05
CA ASN A 186 -17.29 1.81 5.67
C ASN A 186 -16.28 2.64 6.47
N LEU A 187 -16.25 3.96 6.25
CA LEU A 187 -15.35 4.87 6.96
C LEU A 187 -15.93 5.22 8.34
N LEU A 188 -15.08 5.13 9.37
CA LEU A 188 -15.45 5.48 10.75
C LEU A 188 -15.91 6.94 10.85
N GLN A 189 -15.25 7.85 10.13
CA GLN A 189 -15.59 9.26 10.03
C GLN A 189 -17.04 9.47 9.55
N THR A 190 -17.41 8.75 8.48
CA THR A 190 -18.75 8.78 7.93
C THR A 190 -19.80 8.25 8.91
N GLN A 191 -19.48 7.15 9.58
CA GLN A 191 -20.38 6.55 10.57
C GLN A 191 -20.63 7.49 11.76
N ASP A 192 -19.58 8.15 12.24
CA ASP A 192 -19.68 9.10 13.33
C ASP A 192 -20.46 10.34 12.93
N LEU A 193 -20.08 10.98 11.81
CA LEU A 193 -20.77 12.17 11.28
C LEU A 193 -22.24 11.88 10.96
N SER A 194 -22.55 10.68 10.43
CA SER A 194 -23.95 10.28 10.16
C SER A 194 -24.81 10.16 11.42
N LYS A 195 -24.21 9.85 12.56
CA LYS A 195 -24.92 9.90 13.87
C LYS A 195 -25.15 11.33 14.32
N GLN A 196 -24.15 12.18 14.15
CA GLN A 196 -24.19 13.59 14.59
C GLN A 196 -25.22 14.41 13.83
N ILE A 197 -25.42 14.17 12.52
CA ILE A 197 -26.40 14.92 11.71
C ILE A 197 -27.85 14.78 12.19
N ARG A 198 -28.18 13.76 12.99
CA ARG A 198 -29.53 13.64 13.61
C ARG A 198 -29.90 14.82 14.52
N ASN A 199 -28.91 15.58 14.99
CA ASN A 199 -29.08 16.76 15.79
C ASN A 199 -29.27 18.05 14.96
N TYR A 200 -29.22 17.91 13.61
CA TYR A 200 -29.38 19.03 12.67
C TYR A 200 -30.69 18.84 11.90
N ASP A 201 -31.36 19.94 11.59
CA ASP A 201 -32.56 19.92 10.76
C ASP A 201 -32.23 19.74 9.26
N TRP A 202 -31.45 18.68 8.97
CA TRP A 202 -31.04 18.33 7.62
C TRP A 202 -31.86 17.15 7.11
N ASN A 203 -32.57 17.34 6.03
CA ASN A 203 -33.44 16.33 5.46
C ASN A 203 -32.84 15.76 4.16
N PHE A 204 -32.22 14.61 4.26
CA PHE A 204 -31.75 13.85 3.11
C PHE A 204 -32.75 12.74 2.77
N ASP A 205 -33.40 12.87 1.61
CA ASP A 205 -34.44 11.90 1.16
C ASP A 205 -33.82 10.57 0.73
N ARG A 206 -32.52 10.55 0.38
CA ARG A 206 -31.80 9.37 -0.07
C ARG A 206 -30.32 9.42 0.29
N ILE A 207 -29.74 8.23 0.36
CA ILE A 207 -28.30 8.07 0.56
C ILE A 207 -27.76 7.26 -0.64
N VAL A 208 -26.67 7.74 -1.22
CA VAL A 208 -25.89 7.05 -2.25
C VAL A 208 -24.59 6.56 -1.61
N HIS A 209 -24.35 5.25 -1.66
CA HIS A 209 -23.15 4.62 -1.14
C HIS A 209 -22.10 4.52 -2.24
N CYS A 210 -20.89 5.01 -1.95
CA CYS A 210 -19.77 4.91 -2.84
C CYS A 210 -18.49 4.79 -1.99
N THR A 211 -17.62 3.83 -2.32
CA THR A 211 -16.37 3.55 -1.59
C THR A 211 -15.17 4.35 -2.10
N ASP A 212 -15.34 5.10 -3.19
CA ASP A 212 -14.29 5.91 -3.79
C ASP A 212 -14.57 7.40 -3.55
N LEU A 213 -13.71 8.05 -2.75
CA LEU A 213 -13.85 9.47 -2.41
C LEU A 213 -13.70 10.40 -3.62
N GLN A 214 -12.96 9.99 -4.67
CA GLN A 214 -12.84 10.77 -5.90
C GLN A 214 -14.13 10.74 -6.71
N VAL A 215 -14.79 9.57 -6.76
CA VAL A 215 -16.11 9.44 -7.38
C VAL A 215 -17.14 10.25 -6.59
N ILE A 216 -17.13 10.19 -5.26
CA ILE A 216 -18.01 11.05 -4.42
C ILE A 216 -17.77 12.52 -4.74
N THR A 217 -16.51 12.97 -4.78
CA THR A 217 -16.13 14.34 -5.11
C THR A 217 -16.70 14.77 -6.45
N ASN A 218 -16.54 13.96 -7.48
CA ASN A 218 -17.05 14.24 -8.83
C ASN A 218 -18.58 14.33 -8.87
N LEU A 219 -19.29 13.39 -8.23
CA LEU A 219 -20.75 13.41 -8.14
C LEU A 219 -21.27 14.68 -7.45
N VAL A 220 -20.62 15.08 -6.34
CA VAL A 220 -20.98 16.28 -5.60
C VAL A 220 -20.69 17.53 -6.42
N GLU A 221 -19.56 17.64 -7.12
CA GLU A 221 -19.25 18.76 -8.01
C GLU A 221 -20.31 18.94 -9.10
N ASN A 222 -20.81 17.83 -9.64
CA ASN A 222 -21.86 17.84 -10.65
C ASN A 222 -23.28 18.00 -10.08
N GLY A 223 -23.40 18.34 -8.80
CA GLY A 223 -24.66 18.73 -8.18
C GLY A 223 -25.56 17.56 -7.75
N CYS A 224 -25.04 16.32 -7.66
CA CYS A 224 -25.83 15.16 -7.25
C CYS A 224 -26.29 15.20 -5.78
N GLY A 225 -25.62 16.01 -4.92
CA GLY A 225 -25.99 16.04 -3.51
C GLY A 225 -24.97 16.69 -2.59
N VAL A 226 -24.95 16.23 -1.35
CA VAL A 226 -23.96 16.55 -0.31
C VAL A 226 -23.04 15.35 -0.13
N GLY A 227 -21.73 15.56 -0.14
CA GLY A 227 -20.74 14.54 0.12
C GLY A 227 -20.13 14.66 1.52
N ILE A 228 -19.85 13.55 2.17
CA ILE A 228 -18.95 13.52 3.33
C ILE A 228 -17.54 13.28 2.80
N LEU A 229 -16.67 14.29 2.91
CA LEU A 229 -15.34 14.29 2.32
C LEU A 229 -14.30 14.92 3.26
N PRO A 230 -13.05 14.42 3.23
CA PRO A 230 -11.92 15.13 3.83
C PRO A 230 -11.68 16.46 3.14
N THR A 231 -11.27 17.48 3.91
CA THR A 231 -11.03 18.83 3.40
C THR A 231 -9.94 18.85 2.33
N ARG A 232 -8.87 18.09 2.50
CA ARG A 232 -7.79 18.00 1.49
C ARG A 232 -8.29 17.40 0.16
N VAL A 233 -9.23 16.46 0.21
CA VAL A 233 -9.86 15.90 -1.00
C VAL A 233 -10.79 16.91 -1.65
N ALA A 234 -11.63 17.56 -0.86
CA ALA A 234 -12.60 18.53 -1.35
C ALA A 234 -11.94 19.80 -1.92
N ASN A 235 -10.82 20.25 -1.35
CA ASN A 235 -10.08 21.43 -1.82
C ASN A 235 -9.42 21.23 -3.18
N ASN A 236 -9.19 19.99 -3.62
CA ASN A 236 -8.72 19.70 -4.97
C ASN A 236 -9.80 19.86 -6.03
N ALA A 237 -11.07 19.98 -5.62
CA ALA A 237 -12.21 20.22 -6.49
C ALA A 237 -12.49 21.73 -6.64
N LYS A 238 -12.80 22.17 -7.86
CA LYS A 238 -12.96 23.61 -8.17
C LYS A 238 -14.29 24.21 -7.68
N PHE A 239 -15.33 23.41 -7.64
CA PHE A 239 -16.70 23.88 -7.46
C PHE A 239 -17.36 23.43 -6.15
N LEU A 240 -16.60 22.88 -5.21
CA LEU A 240 -17.09 22.52 -3.89
C LEU A 240 -17.06 23.69 -2.92
N LYS A 241 -17.97 23.66 -1.97
CA LYS A 241 -18.03 24.53 -0.79
C LYS A 241 -18.56 23.74 0.39
N LEU A 242 -18.28 24.19 1.60
CA LEU A 242 -18.91 23.65 2.79
C LEU A 242 -20.44 23.70 2.65
N TYR A 243 -21.10 22.59 2.97
CA TYR A 243 -22.57 22.53 2.98
C TYR A 243 -23.16 23.46 4.04
N ASN A 244 -22.56 23.44 5.24
CA ASN A 244 -22.92 24.36 6.32
C ASN A 244 -21.67 24.69 7.14
N LYS A 245 -21.47 25.92 7.52
CA LYS A 245 -20.33 26.38 8.34
C LYS A 245 -20.30 25.75 9.74
N ASN A 246 -21.48 25.40 10.26
CA ASN A 246 -21.67 24.79 11.57
C ASN A 246 -21.86 23.27 11.46
N ALA A 247 -21.49 22.66 10.31
CA ALA A 247 -21.54 21.22 10.14
C ALA A 247 -20.64 20.52 11.15
N PRO A 248 -21.03 19.32 11.62
CA PRO A 248 -20.13 18.54 12.45
C PRO A 248 -18.88 18.19 11.67
N VAL A 249 -17.77 18.10 12.38
CA VAL A 249 -16.43 17.83 11.83
C VAL A 249 -15.86 16.61 12.55
N TYR A 250 -15.21 15.75 11.79
CA TYR A 250 -14.41 14.67 12.32
C TYR A 250 -12.92 14.97 12.05
N GLU A 251 -12.12 14.97 13.12
CA GLU A 251 -10.69 15.26 13.02
C GLU A 251 -9.92 14.03 12.55
N ASP A 252 -9.17 14.21 11.47
CA ASP A 252 -8.26 13.20 10.92
C ASP A 252 -6.81 13.65 11.06
N VAL A 253 -5.91 12.69 11.23
CA VAL A 253 -4.47 12.92 11.21
C VAL A 253 -3.85 12.09 10.10
N VAL A 254 -3.26 12.77 9.12
CA VAL A 254 -2.42 12.12 8.10
C VAL A 254 -1.10 11.74 8.74
N THR A 255 -0.69 10.50 8.63
CA THR A 255 0.51 9.98 9.26
C THR A 255 1.37 9.19 8.28
N LEU A 256 2.67 9.27 8.43
CA LEU A 256 3.62 8.34 7.86
C LEU A 256 3.85 7.21 8.86
N ILE A 257 3.69 5.98 8.40
CA ILE A 257 4.02 4.79 9.18
C ILE A 257 5.07 3.95 8.46
N TYR A 258 5.94 3.35 9.22
CA TYR A 258 6.92 2.36 8.76
C TYR A 258 7.37 1.53 9.96
N ARG A 259 8.03 0.40 9.70
CA ARG A 259 8.57 -0.42 10.76
C ARG A 259 9.83 0.21 11.35
N TYR A 260 10.04 0.00 12.64
CA TYR A 260 11.21 0.51 13.36
C TYR A 260 12.54 0.12 12.70
N ASP A 261 12.64 -1.09 12.17
CA ASP A 261 13.84 -1.63 11.50
C ASP A 261 14.06 -1.07 10.08
N ALA A 262 13.08 -0.40 9.47
CA ALA A 262 13.20 0.18 8.13
C ALA A 262 14.14 1.41 8.06
N GLN A 263 14.42 2.09 9.18
CA GLN A 263 15.26 3.31 9.22
C GLN A 263 16.75 3.09 8.97
N THR A 264 17.20 1.86 8.83
CA THR A 264 18.63 1.53 8.81
C THR A 264 19.33 1.92 7.50
N SER A 265 18.60 2.01 6.38
CA SER A 265 19.19 2.35 5.08
C SER A 265 19.14 3.85 4.77
N MET A 266 20.14 4.36 4.02
CA MET A 266 20.15 5.74 3.53
C MET A 266 18.92 6.02 2.64
N ALA A 267 18.55 5.07 1.78
CA ALA A 267 17.38 5.19 0.93
C ALA A 267 16.07 5.34 1.73
N ALA A 268 15.89 4.54 2.79
CA ALA A 268 14.72 4.67 3.66
C ALA A 268 14.66 6.04 4.34
N LYS A 269 15.79 6.55 4.85
CA LYS A 269 15.86 7.89 5.44
C LYS A 269 15.49 8.97 4.42
N THR A 270 16.02 8.86 3.20
CA THR A 270 15.73 9.80 2.10
C THR A 270 14.25 9.80 1.74
N ILE A 271 13.61 8.62 1.65
CA ILE A 271 12.16 8.51 1.38
C ILE A 271 11.35 9.13 2.51
N ILE A 272 11.70 8.84 3.77
CA ILE A 272 11.03 9.39 4.97
C ILE A 272 11.09 10.92 4.95
N GLU A 273 12.28 11.50 4.72
CA GLU A 273 12.44 12.95 4.67
C GLU A 273 11.68 13.57 3.49
N ALA A 274 11.73 12.97 2.29
CA ALA A 274 10.98 13.44 1.15
C ALA A 274 9.46 13.45 1.40
N ILE A 275 8.93 12.45 2.11
CA ILE A 275 7.50 12.43 2.49
C ILE A 275 7.20 13.50 3.54
N LYS A 276 8.08 13.72 4.53
CA LYS A 276 7.88 14.72 5.56
C LYS A 276 7.87 16.15 5.00
N GLU A 277 8.79 16.45 4.08
CA GLU A 277 8.94 17.80 3.49
C GLU A 277 7.66 18.34 2.87
N ILE A 278 6.79 17.48 2.30
CA ILE A 278 5.54 17.95 1.64
C ILE A 278 4.45 18.40 2.61
N PHE A 279 4.57 18.08 3.90
CA PHE A 279 3.60 18.43 4.93
C PHE A 279 4.14 19.45 5.93
N VAL A 280 5.34 19.98 5.71
CA VAL A 280 5.86 21.13 6.46
C VAL A 280 5.22 22.37 5.87
N GLU A 281 4.27 22.97 6.60
CA GLU A 281 3.71 24.31 6.32
C GLU A 281 4.67 25.40 6.75
#